data_554c14dad66dd0f702b5e3e9770c0a61
#
_entry.id   554c14dad66dd0f702b5e3e9770c0a61
#
_cell.length_a   1.000
_cell.length_b   1.000
_cell.length_c   1.000
_cell.angle_alpha   90.00
_cell.angle_beta   90.00
_cell.angle_gamma   90.00
#
_symmetry.space_group_name_H-M   'P 1'
#
loop_
_entity.id
_entity.type
_entity.pdbx_description
1 polymer ?
#
loop_
_entity_poly.entity_id
_entity_poly.type
_entity_poly.pdbx_seq_one_letter_code
_entity_poly.pdbx_strand_id
1 'polypeptide(L)'
;YSDIAIGISRLFGFNLKRNFAFPYFSRDIAEFWRRWHISLSTWFRDYLYIPLGGSRGGIKMKIRNTFIIFIVSGFWHGANWTFVVWGALNALYFLPLLLLNKNRVNTNLVAEGKYFPSFRELFQMTTTFFITLIAWIFFRADNVTNAFIYIKNMFTANLFTKPEILPMTILGLLIFFLAIEWLGRSGEYAIQKVDFLKKPIRWSFYFFLVILIFSFTGEQQEFIYFQF
;
A
#
# COMPACT_ATOMS: atom_id res chain seq x y z
N TYR A 1 -11.21 -0.70 -6.56
CA TYR A 1 -11.40 -2.05 -7.08
C TYR A 1 -11.76 -3.06 -5.98
N SER A 2 -10.89 -3.24 -4.96
CA SER A 2 -11.10 -4.23 -3.90
C SER A 2 -12.43 -4.04 -3.15
N ASP A 3 -12.78 -2.82 -2.80
CA ASP A 3 -14.01 -2.52 -2.06
C ASP A 3 -15.27 -2.72 -2.92
N ILE A 4 -15.18 -2.45 -4.22
CA ILE A 4 -16.24 -2.77 -5.19
C ILE A 4 -16.44 -4.29 -5.25
N ALA A 5 -15.36 -5.06 -5.37
CA ALA A 5 -15.44 -6.53 -5.39
C ALA A 5 -16.04 -7.10 -4.10
N ILE A 6 -15.67 -6.55 -2.93
CA ILE A 6 -16.28 -6.91 -1.63
C ILE A 6 -17.77 -6.56 -1.59
N GLY A 7 -18.15 -5.38 -2.08
CA GLY A 7 -19.54 -4.95 -2.13
C GLY A 7 -20.39 -5.87 -3.00
N ILE A 8 -19.93 -6.18 -4.22
CA ILE A 8 -20.61 -7.06 -5.14
C ILE A 8 -20.73 -8.48 -4.56
N SER A 9 -19.65 -9.03 -3.99
CA SER A 9 -19.66 -10.37 -3.41
C SER A 9 -20.67 -10.51 -2.25
N ARG A 10 -20.82 -9.45 -1.45
CA ARG A 10 -21.84 -9.40 -0.37
C ARG A 10 -23.27 -9.50 -0.89
N LEU A 11 -23.57 -8.95 -2.08
CA LEU A 11 -24.87 -9.09 -2.71
C LEU A 11 -25.20 -10.56 -3.06
N PHE A 12 -24.17 -11.38 -3.30
CA PHE A 12 -24.29 -12.82 -3.52
C PHE A 12 -24.13 -13.66 -2.25
N GLY A 13 -24.08 -13.04 -1.06
CA GLY A 13 -23.92 -13.73 0.21
C GLY A 13 -22.50 -14.14 0.57
N PHE A 14 -21.47 -13.73 -0.20
CA PHE A 14 -20.07 -14.06 0.08
C PHE A 14 -19.40 -12.97 0.91
N ASN A 15 -18.77 -13.36 2.01
CA ASN A 15 -17.99 -12.45 2.86
C ASN A 15 -16.50 -12.51 2.48
N LEU A 16 -16.05 -11.61 1.60
CA LEU A 16 -14.64 -11.45 1.27
C LEU A 16 -13.92 -10.60 2.32
N LYS A 17 -12.67 -10.95 2.60
CA LYS A 17 -11.80 -10.18 3.49
C LYS A 17 -11.32 -8.90 2.81
N ARG A 18 -11.20 -7.82 3.59
CA ARG A 18 -10.57 -6.59 3.17
C ARG A 18 -9.10 -6.84 2.77
N ASN A 19 -8.66 -6.25 1.66
CA ASN A 19 -7.29 -6.38 1.16
C ASN A 19 -6.39 -5.19 1.52
N PHE A 20 -6.96 -3.99 1.63
CA PHE A 20 -6.21 -2.77 1.92
C PHE A 20 -6.79 -2.08 3.15
N ALA A 21 -5.93 -1.79 4.14
CA ALA A 21 -6.30 -1.22 5.42
C ALA A 21 -5.52 0.07 5.71
N PHE A 22 -5.70 1.10 4.86
CA PHE A 22 -4.99 2.39 4.95
C PHE A 22 -3.46 2.21 5.00
N PRO A 23 -2.86 1.51 4.02
CA PRO A 23 -1.46 1.10 4.07
C PRO A 23 -0.47 2.26 4.04
N TYR A 24 -0.85 3.39 3.44
CA TYR A 24 0.01 4.58 3.34
C TYR A 24 0.23 5.31 4.67
N PHE A 25 -0.55 5.00 5.70
CA PHE A 25 -0.36 5.53 7.06
C PHE A 25 0.46 4.58 7.95
N SER A 26 1.20 3.66 7.35
CA SER A 26 2.03 2.72 8.09
C SER A 26 3.32 3.36 8.58
N ARG A 27 3.68 3.11 9.84
CA ARG A 27 4.85 3.66 10.52
C ARG A 27 6.13 2.83 10.32
N ASP A 28 5.99 1.62 9.80
CA ASP A 28 7.10 0.76 9.40
C ASP A 28 6.67 -0.22 8.30
N ILE A 29 7.65 -0.87 7.67
CA ILE A 29 7.39 -1.78 6.56
C ILE A 29 6.62 -3.05 7.01
N ALA A 30 6.74 -3.46 8.26
CA ALA A 30 5.97 -4.59 8.77
C ALA A 30 4.50 -4.22 8.98
N GLU A 31 4.21 -3.00 9.42
CA GLU A 31 2.84 -2.45 9.45
C GLU A 31 2.29 -2.30 8.04
N PHE A 32 3.10 -1.81 7.07
CA PHE A 32 2.71 -1.69 5.67
C PHE A 32 2.22 -3.02 5.11
N TRP A 33 2.99 -4.10 5.22
CA TRP A 33 2.63 -5.41 4.69
C TRP A 33 1.47 -6.09 5.45
N ARG A 34 1.17 -5.71 6.68
CA ARG A 34 -0.06 -6.12 7.37
C ARG A 34 -1.32 -5.42 6.86
N ARG A 35 -1.15 -4.29 6.16
CA ARG A 35 -2.23 -3.42 5.65
C ARG A 35 -2.37 -3.47 4.13
N TRP A 36 -1.35 -3.97 3.43
CA TRP A 36 -1.28 -4.08 1.98
C TRP A 36 -1.51 -5.53 1.54
N HIS A 37 -2.46 -5.71 0.60
CA HIS A 37 -2.80 -7.00 0.00
C HIS A 37 -2.93 -8.15 1.03
N ILE A 38 -3.80 -7.95 2.01
CA ILE A 38 -3.90 -8.77 3.23
C ILE A 38 -4.15 -10.24 2.91
N SER A 39 -5.02 -10.55 1.91
CA SER A 39 -5.31 -11.92 1.51
C SER A 39 -4.05 -12.62 0.98
N LEU A 40 -3.29 -11.98 0.09
CA LEU A 40 -2.06 -12.53 -0.48
C LEU A 40 -0.97 -12.69 0.60
N SER A 41 -0.77 -11.67 1.44
CA SER A 41 0.19 -11.73 2.56
C SER A 41 -0.15 -12.85 3.53
N THR A 42 -1.46 -13.08 3.78
CA THR A 42 -1.94 -14.20 4.61
C THR A 42 -1.67 -15.53 3.93
N TRP A 43 -1.92 -15.64 2.63
CA TRP A 43 -1.66 -16.85 1.85
C TRP A 43 -0.18 -17.24 1.90
N PHE A 44 0.74 -16.29 1.60
CA PHE A 44 2.18 -16.53 1.71
C PHE A 44 2.61 -16.93 3.12
N ARG A 45 2.01 -16.34 4.16
CA ARG A 45 2.26 -16.74 5.54
C ARG A 45 1.84 -18.19 5.78
N ASP A 46 0.65 -18.56 5.39
CA ASP A 46 0.04 -19.84 5.75
C ASP A 46 0.61 -21.00 4.92
N TYR A 47 0.86 -20.77 3.62
CA TYR A 47 1.29 -21.81 2.70
C TYR A 47 2.80 -21.83 2.42
N LEU A 48 3.54 -20.79 2.79
CA LEU A 48 4.99 -20.76 2.57
C LEU A 48 5.76 -20.53 3.88
N TYR A 49 5.44 -19.48 4.65
CA TYR A 49 6.20 -19.13 5.85
C TYR A 49 6.08 -20.20 6.96
N ILE A 50 4.88 -20.62 7.28
CA ILE A 50 4.62 -21.60 8.32
C ILE A 50 5.22 -22.98 7.95
N PRO A 51 5.02 -23.53 6.73
CA PRO A 51 5.66 -24.77 6.32
C PRO A 51 7.20 -24.73 6.32
N LEU A 52 7.82 -23.58 6.03
CA LEU A 52 9.27 -23.38 6.14
C LEU A 52 9.81 -23.33 7.59
N GLY A 53 8.94 -23.57 8.59
CA GLY A 53 9.26 -23.53 10.01
C GLY A 53 8.90 -22.21 10.69
N GLY A 54 8.41 -21.21 9.96
CA GLY A 54 7.95 -19.95 10.50
C GLY A 54 9.02 -19.21 11.32
N SER A 55 8.66 -18.85 12.55
CA SER A 55 9.52 -18.13 13.49
C SER A 55 10.19 -19.06 14.53
N ARG A 56 9.99 -20.37 14.48
CA ARG A 56 10.36 -21.31 15.55
C ARG A 56 11.87 -21.57 15.64
N GLY A 57 12.60 -21.46 14.53
CA GLY A 57 14.05 -21.74 14.44
C GLY A 57 14.96 -20.55 14.73
N GLY A 58 14.50 -19.54 15.48
CA GLY A 58 15.31 -18.39 15.86
C GLY A 58 15.45 -17.35 14.75
N ILE A 59 16.35 -16.36 14.96
CA ILE A 59 16.47 -15.18 14.08
C ILE A 59 16.94 -15.52 12.68
N LYS A 60 17.88 -16.46 12.52
CA LYS A 60 18.40 -16.86 11.21
C LYS A 60 17.30 -17.45 10.33
N MET A 61 16.44 -18.31 10.89
CA MET A 61 15.32 -18.89 10.17
C MET A 61 14.25 -17.83 9.82
N LYS A 62 13.96 -16.90 10.74
CA LYS A 62 13.04 -15.79 10.46
C LYS A 62 13.52 -14.96 9.27
N ILE A 63 14.81 -14.60 9.23
CA ILE A 63 15.41 -13.83 8.14
C ILE A 63 15.31 -14.62 6.84
N ARG A 64 15.81 -15.86 6.81
CA ARG A 64 15.73 -16.73 5.63
C ARG A 64 14.30 -16.83 5.08
N ASN A 65 13.34 -17.14 5.94
CA ASN A 65 11.95 -17.33 5.52
C ASN A 65 11.34 -16.02 5.01
N THR A 66 11.69 -14.87 5.60
CA THR A 66 11.25 -13.55 5.12
C THR A 66 11.80 -13.27 3.73
N PHE A 67 13.09 -13.51 3.48
CA PHE A 67 13.67 -13.37 2.14
C PHE A 67 13.01 -14.29 1.12
N ILE A 68 12.81 -15.56 1.45
CA ILE A 68 12.14 -16.51 0.57
C ILE A 68 10.74 -15.99 0.19
N ILE A 69 9.93 -15.55 1.15
CA ILE A 69 8.59 -15.06 0.87
C ILE A 69 8.61 -13.87 -0.08
N PHE A 70 9.43 -12.86 0.20
CA PHE A 70 9.44 -11.65 -0.62
C PHE A 70 10.01 -11.90 -2.01
N ILE A 71 11.04 -12.74 -2.15
CA ILE A 71 11.59 -13.12 -3.46
C ILE A 71 10.57 -13.94 -4.26
N VAL A 72 9.92 -14.92 -3.63
CA VAL A 72 8.87 -15.73 -4.28
C VAL A 72 7.67 -14.86 -4.65
N SER A 73 7.28 -13.91 -3.78
CA SER A 73 6.23 -12.94 -4.10
C SER A 73 6.61 -12.06 -5.29
N GLY A 74 7.87 -11.64 -5.41
CA GLY A 74 8.35 -10.91 -6.58
C GLY A 74 8.26 -11.77 -7.84
N PHE A 75 8.76 -12.98 -7.81
CA PHE A 75 8.68 -13.92 -8.95
C PHE A 75 7.24 -14.24 -9.36
N TRP A 76 6.32 -14.30 -8.41
CA TRP A 76 4.89 -14.50 -8.67
C TRP A 76 4.27 -13.36 -9.49
N HIS A 77 4.78 -12.13 -9.39
CA HIS A 77 4.33 -10.99 -10.20
C HIS A 77 4.79 -11.05 -11.66
N GLY A 78 5.81 -11.84 -11.99
CA GLY A 78 6.28 -12.02 -13.36
C GLY A 78 7.74 -12.47 -13.43
N ALA A 79 8.11 -13.04 -14.58
CA ALA A 79 9.45 -13.56 -14.85
C ALA A 79 10.43 -12.45 -15.28
N ASN A 80 10.49 -11.35 -14.50
CA ASN A 80 11.41 -10.25 -14.74
C ASN A 80 12.26 -10.01 -13.48
N TRP A 81 13.53 -9.73 -13.66
CA TRP A 81 14.47 -9.40 -12.59
C TRP A 81 14.04 -8.19 -11.77
N THR A 82 13.29 -7.27 -12.33
CA THR A 82 12.75 -6.09 -11.63
C THR A 82 11.85 -6.50 -10.46
N PHE A 83 11.01 -7.52 -10.63
CA PHE A 83 10.17 -8.06 -9.56
C PHE A 83 10.97 -8.79 -8.49
N VAL A 84 12.02 -9.52 -8.89
CA VAL A 84 12.93 -10.19 -7.94
C VAL A 84 13.67 -9.17 -7.09
N VAL A 85 14.18 -8.08 -7.70
CA VAL A 85 14.83 -6.96 -7.00
C VAL A 85 13.84 -6.27 -6.08
N TRP A 86 12.60 -6.01 -6.52
CA TRP A 86 11.54 -5.47 -5.68
C TRP A 86 11.28 -6.33 -4.44
N GLY A 87 11.19 -7.64 -4.61
CA GLY A 87 11.05 -8.58 -3.50
C GLY A 87 12.25 -8.54 -2.54
N ALA A 88 13.47 -8.56 -3.07
CA ALA A 88 14.69 -8.48 -2.29
C ALA A 88 14.77 -7.17 -1.48
N LEU A 89 14.42 -6.02 -2.07
CA LEU A 89 14.36 -4.73 -1.38
C LEU A 89 13.36 -4.76 -0.21
N ASN A 90 12.16 -5.30 -0.40
CA ASN A 90 11.19 -5.43 0.68
C ASN A 90 11.70 -6.32 1.81
N ALA A 91 12.39 -7.43 1.50
CA ALA A 91 13.03 -8.26 2.51
C ALA A 91 14.13 -7.50 3.27
N LEU A 92 14.95 -6.71 2.57
CA LEU A 92 15.98 -5.85 3.16
C LEU A 92 15.38 -4.78 4.07
N TYR A 93 14.28 -4.14 3.67
CA TYR A 93 13.58 -3.16 4.51
C TYR A 93 13.00 -3.78 5.79
N PHE A 94 12.62 -5.06 5.71
CA PHE A 94 12.11 -5.80 6.85
C PHE A 94 13.22 -6.23 7.83
N LEU A 95 14.44 -6.41 7.34
CA LEU A 95 15.58 -6.96 8.08
C LEU A 95 15.90 -6.21 9.39
N PRO A 96 16.00 -4.86 9.44
CA PRO A 96 16.26 -4.13 10.68
C PRO A 96 15.20 -4.40 11.77
N LEU A 97 13.94 -4.52 11.38
CA LEU A 97 12.84 -4.80 12.30
C LEU A 97 12.95 -6.21 12.89
N LEU A 98 13.40 -7.19 12.09
CA LEU A 98 13.63 -8.55 12.56
C LEU A 98 14.81 -8.62 13.54
N LEU A 99 15.94 -7.99 13.18
CA LEU A 99 17.15 -7.99 14.02
C LEU A 99 16.90 -7.32 15.38
N LEU A 100 16.10 -6.25 15.40
CA LEU A 100 15.75 -5.52 16.61
C LEU A 100 14.51 -6.08 17.33
N ASN A 101 13.90 -7.15 16.83
CA ASN A 101 12.62 -7.70 17.30
C ASN A 101 11.48 -6.66 17.39
N LYS A 102 11.47 -5.67 16.47
CA LYS A 102 10.51 -4.57 16.42
C LYS A 102 9.41 -4.74 15.37
N ASN A 103 9.34 -5.86 14.69
CA ASN A 103 8.37 -6.10 13.61
C ASN A 103 6.90 -6.22 14.06
N ARG A 104 6.63 -6.14 15.37
CA ARG A 104 5.27 -6.15 15.96
C ARG A 104 5.01 -5.01 16.94
N VAL A 105 5.76 -3.92 16.85
CA VAL A 105 5.58 -2.77 17.74
C VAL A 105 4.39 -1.92 17.32
N ASN A 106 4.25 -1.61 16.03
CA ASN A 106 3.20 -0.78 15.48
C ASN A 106 1.98 -1.63 15.08
N THR A 107 1.21 -2.11 16.05
CA THR A 107 -0.01 -2.92 15.83
C THR A 107 -1.31 -2.16 16.05
N ASN A 108 -1.25 -1.07 16.79
CA ASN A 108 -2.35 -0.16 17.06
C ASN A 108 -2.60 0.81 15.89
N LEU A 109 -3.69 1.57 15.98
CA LEU A 109 -4.01 2.60 14.98
C LEU A 109 -3.02 3.78 15.10
N VAL A 110 -2.59 4.32 13.94
CA VAL A 110 -1.80 5.56 13.92
C VAL A 110 -2.64 6.73 14.45
N ALA A 111 -2.03 7.61 15.27
CA ALA A 111 -2.71 8.72 15.94
C ALA A 111 -4.01 8.27 16.65
N GLU A 112 -3.96 7.14 17.36
CA GLU A 112 -5.10 6.60 18.08
C GLU A 112 -5.59 7.61 19.14
N GLY A 113 -6.88 7.94 19.12
CA GLY A 113 -7.50 8.95 19.97
C GLY A 113 -7.12 10.41 19.68
N LYS A 114 -6.39 10.68 18.58
CA LYS A 114 -5.96 12.03 18.18
C LYS A 114 -6.37 12.33 16.73
N TYR A 115 -6.55 13.62 16.43
CA TYR A 115 -6.83 14.07 15.06
C TYR A 115 -5.59 14.06 14.17
N PHE A 116 -4.42 14.42 14.72
CA PHE A 116 -3.16 14.51 13.99
C PHE A 116 -2.12 13.53 14.53
N PRO A 117 -1.24 13.01 13.65
CA PRO A 117 -0.13 12.17 14.07
C PRO A 117 0.90 13.00 14.85
N SER A 118 1.63 12.36 15.74
CA SER A 118 2.82 12.96 16.33
C SER A 118 3.90 13.17 15.27
N PHE A 119 4.85 14.07 15.50
CA PHE A 119 5.99 14.28 14.59
C PHE A 119 6.78 12.98 14.33
N ARG A 120 6.89 12.14 15.36
CA ARG A 120 7.53 10.83 15.21
C ARG A 120 6.74 9.92 14.27
N GLU A 121 5.43 9.81 14.43
CA GLU A 121 4.58 9.01 13.54
C GLU A 121 4.60 9.55 12.11
N LEU A 122 4.55 10.88 11.95
CA LEU A 122 4.64 11.51 10.64
C LEU A 122 5.96 11.17 9.94
N PHE A 123 7.09 11.30 10.64
CA PHE A 123 8.41 10.94 10.11
C PHE A 123 8.47 9.45 9.73
N GLN A 124 7.95 8.57 10.58
CA GLN A 124 7.90 7.14 10.32
C GLN A 124 7.04 6.80 9.10
N MET A 125 5.85 7.40 8.98
CA MET A 125 4.96 7.24 7.81
C MET A 125 5.63 7.71 6.53
N THR A 126 6.21 8.91 6.54
CA THR A 126 6.92 9.47 5.38
C THR A 126 8.09 8.59 4.96
N THR A 127 8.89 8.12 5.92
CA THR A 127 10.01 7.23 5.63
C THR A 127 9.55 5.90 5.05
N THR A 128 8.52 5.28 5.63
CA THR A 128 7.95 4.02 5.15
C THR A 128 7.38 4.18 3.76
N PHE A 129 6.65 5.27 3.50
CA PHE A 129 6.11 5.58 2.18
C PHE A 129 7.23 5.78 1.15
N PHE A 130 8.26 6.54 1.49
CA PHE A 130 9.39 6.80 0.60
C PHE A 130 10.14 5.53 0.20
N ILE A 131 10.50 4.64 1.15
CA ILE A 131 11.17 3.38 0.82
C ILE A 131 10.27 2.45 -0.01
N THR A 132 8.96 2.49 0.21
CA THR A 132 7.99 1.76 -0.60
C THR A 132 7.95 2.29 -2.03
N LEU A 133 7.98 3.63 -2.23
CA LEU A 133 8.06 4.24 -3.56
C LEU A 133 9.34 3.81 -4.29
N ILE A 134 10.50 3.78 -3.63
CA ILE A 134 11.75 3.30 -4.23
C ILE A 134 11.60 1.84 -4.69
N ALA A 135 11.00 0.98 -3.88
CA ALA A 135 10.74 -0.40 -4.30
C ALA A 135 9.78 -0.46 -5.51
N TRP A 136 8.75 0.38 -5.56
CA TRP A 136 7.80 0.43 -6.68
C TRP A 136 8.39 0.96 -7.99
N ILE A 137 9.49 1.73 -7.96
CA ILE A 137 10.22 2.09 -9.18
C ILE A 137 10.71 0.80 -9.88
N PHE A 138 11.28 -0.14 -9.14
CA PHE A 138 11.68 -1.43 -9.70
C PHE A 138 10.48 -2.22 -10.20
N PHE A 139 9.40 -2.25 -9.43
CA PHE A 139 8.18 -2.96 -9.82
C PHE A 139 7.59 -2.47 -11.15
N ARG A 140 7.68 -1.16 -11.43
CA ARG A 140 7.10 -0.54 -12.64
C ARG A 140 8.05 -0.46 -13.82
N ALA A 141 9.35 -0.57 -13.60
CA ALA A 141 10.37 -0.42 -14.64
C ALA A 141 10.43 -1.65 -15.55
N ASP A 142 10.69 -1.42 -16.84
CA ASP A 142 10.82 -2.49 -17.85
C ASP A 142 12.03 -3.41 -17.56
N ASN A 143 13.11 -2.84 -17.01
CA ASN A 143 14.31 -3.57 -16.61
C ASN A 143 15.03 -2.89 -15.45
N VAL A 144 15.95 -3.61 -14.81
CA VAL A 144 16.68 -3.14 -13.63
C VAL A 144 17.53 -1.89 -13.92
N THR A 145 18.13 -1.82 -15.12
CA THR A 145 18.96 -0.67 -15.52
C THR A 145 18.12 0.60 -15.60
N ASN A 146 16.94 0.53 -16.21
CA ASN A 146 16.01 1.68 -16.30
C ASN A 146 15.55 2.15 -14.92
N ALA A 147 15.32 1.22 -13.97
CA ALA A 147 14.98 1.57 -12.59
C ALA A 147 16.12 2.37 -11.93
N PHE A 148 17.38 1.94 -12.07
CA PHE A 148 18.53 2.67 -11.54
C PHE A 148 18.74 4.03 -12.21
N ILE A 149 18.56 4.12 -13.53
CA ILE A 149 18.63 5.39 -14.26
C ILE A 149 17.58 6.35 -13.75
N TYR A 150 16.34 5.88 -13.56
CA TYR A 150 15.25 6.69 -13.04
C TYR A 150 15.58 7.22 -11.63
N ILE A 151 16.03 6.35 -10.72
CA ILE A 151 16.43 6.75 -9.37
C ILE A 151 17.60 7.76 -9.43
N LYS A 152 18.63 7.51 -10.24
CA LYS A 152 19.73 8.45 -10.42
C LYS A 152 19.23 9.82 -10.85
N ASN A 153 18.35 9.86 -11.87
CA ASN A 153 17.83 11.11 -12.40
C ASN A 153 16.99 11.88 -11.37
N MET A 154 16.27 11.19 -10.47
CA MET A 154 15.56 11.85 -9.37
C MET A 154 16.47 12.67 -8.45
N PHE A 155 17.74 12.28 -8.30
CA PHE A 155 18.70 12.96 -7.42
C PHE A 155 19.70 13.86 -8.17
N THR A 156 19.84 13.70 -9.49
CA THR A 156 20.78 14.48 -10.31
C THR A 156 20.11 15.54 -11.17
N ALA A 157 18.82 15.38 -11.48
CA ALA A 157 18.03 16.41 -12.15
C ALA A 157 17.86 17.64 -11.24
N ASN A 158 17.65 18.81 -11.85
CA ASN A 158 17.36 20.03 -11.10
C ASN A 158 16.03 19.89 -10.34
N LEU A 159 16.09 19.42 -9.09
CA LEU A 159 14.94 19.15 -8.23
C LEU A 159 14.02 20.37 -8.02
N PHE A 160 14.54 21.58 -8.25
CA PHE A 160 13.83 22.85 -8.07
C PHE A 160 13.34 23.45 -9.39
N THR A 161 13.49 22.77 -10.53
CA THR A 161 12.88 23.22 -11.78
C THR A 161 11.38 22.99 -11.74
N LYS A 162 10.61 23.96 -12.19
CA LYS A 162 9.15 23.82 -12.32
C LYS A 162 8.86 22.72 -13.34
N PRO A 163 8.05 21.70 -12.98
CA PRO A 163 7.66 20.67 -13.92
C PRO A 163 6.89 21.30 -15.11
N GLU A 164 7.13 20.81 -16.31
CA GLU A 164 6.43 21.27 -17.52
C GLU A 164 4.91 21.02 -17.40
N ILE A 165 4.53 19.89 -16.78
CA ILE A 165 3.13 19.55 -16.53
C ILE A 165 2.93 19.47 -15.01
N LEU A 166 2.09 20.37 -14.49
CA LEU A 166 1.66 20.36 -13.11
C LEU A 166 0.17 19.96 -13.03
N PRO A 167 -0.15 18.71 -12.70
CA PRO A 167 -1.53 18.21 -12.72
C PRO A 167 -2.29 18.68 -11.46
N MET A 168 -2.62 19.99 -11.39
CA MET A 168 -3.25 20.62 -10.21
C MET A 168 -4.54 19.92 -9.80
N THR A 169 -5.35 19.50 -10.77
CA THR A 169 -6.61 18.77 -10.49
C THR A 169 -6.34 17.44 -9.78
N ILE A 170 -5.35 16.67 -10.26
CA ILE A 170 -4.98 15.40 -9.64
C ILE A 170 -4.43 15.62 -8.22
N LEU A 171 -3.61 16.68 -8.03
CA LEU A 171 -3.10 17.01 -6.70
C LEU A 171 -4.21 17.39 -5.73
N GLY A 172 -5.21 18.17 -6.19
CA GLY A 172 -6.39 18.52 -5.40
C GLY A 172 -7.21 17.27 -5.01
N LEU A 173 -7.44 16.37 -5.97
CA LEU A 173 -8.15 15.11 -5.73
C LEU A 173 -7.37 14.19 -4.79
N LEU A 174 -6.03 14.16 -4.88
CA LEU A 174 -5.18 13.37 -3.99
C LEU A 174 -5.25 13.88 -2.55
N ILE A 175 -5.21 15.20 -2.34
CA ILE A 175 -5.36 15.80 -1.01
C ILE A 175 -6.74 15.46 -0.43
N PHE A 176 -7.79 15.60 -1.22
CA PHE A 176 -9.16 15.24 -0.83
C PHE A 176 -9.27 13.77 -0.46
N PHE A 177 -8.72 12.88 -1.29
CA PHE A 177 -8.68 11.44 -1.03
C PHE A 177 -7.94 11.12 0.28
N LEU A 178 -6.73 11.67 0.47
CA LEU A 178 -5.94 11.45 1.68
C LEU A 178 -6.65 11.97 2.94
N ALA A 179 -7.39 13.09 2.83
CA ALA A 179 -8.17 13.62 3.95
C ALA A 179 -9.30 12.66 4.35
N ILE A 180 -10.05 12.11 3.38
CA ILE A 180 -11.11 11.12 3.64
C ILE A 180 -10.52 9.85 4.24
N GLU A 181 -9.45 9.31 3.67
CA GLU A 181 -8.74 8.14 4.17
C GLU A 181 -8.25 8.36 5.62
N TRP A 182 -7.68 9.54 5.90
CA TRP A 182 -7.21 9.88 7.24
C TRP A 182 -8.33 9.95 8.27
N LEU A 183 -9.43 10.61 7.93
CA LEU A 183 -10.60 10.74 8.81
C LEU A 183 -11.28 9.39 9.05
N GLY A 184 -11.32 8.53 8.02
CA GLY A 184 -11.92 7.20 8.08
C GLY A 184 -11.00 6.09 8.61
N ARG A 185 -9.72 6.37 8.90
CA ARG A 185 -8.69 5.35 9.23
C ARG A 185 -9.01 4.40 10.37
N SER A 186 -9.92 4.80 11.28
CA SER A 186 -10.36 3.96 12.40
C SER A 186 -11.55 3.05 12.04
N GLY A 187 -12.11 3.17 10.84
CA GLY A 187 -13.19 2.33 10.35
C GLY A 187 -12.70 1.18 9.49
N GLU A 188 -13.62 0.35 9.06
CA GLU A 188 -13.35 -0.68 8.05
C GLU A 188 -13.16 -0.03 6.67
N TYR A 189 -13.93 1.03 6.37
CA TYR A 189 -13.88 1.79 5.13
C TYR A 189 -13.72 3.28 5.42
N ALA A 190 -13.07 4.02 4.52
CA ALA A 190 -12.80 5.45 4.68
C ALA A 190 -14.08 6.28 4.88
N ILE A 191 -15.15 5.93 4.18
CA ILE A 191 -16.44 6.64 4.23
C ILE A 191 -17.44 6.07 5.24
N GLN A 192 -17.06 5.07 6.04
CA GLN A 192 -17.98 4.41 6.99
C GLN A 192 -18.60 5.40 7.99
N LYS A 193 -17.85 6.40 8.42
CA LYS A 193 -18.33 7.41 9.38
C LYS A 193 -19.30 8.43 8.78
N VAL A 194 -19.47 8.46 7.48
CA VAL A 194 -20.43 9.36 6.81
C VAL A 194 -21.88 9.01 7.20
N ASP A 195 -22.13 7.78 7.65
CA ASP A 195 -23.44 7.36 8.14
C ASP A 195 -23.93 8.13 9.37
N PHE A 196 -23.03 8.72 10.16
CA PHE A 196 -23.38 9.58 11.31
C PHE A 196 -23.79 11.01 10.91
N LEU A 197 -23.57 11.40 9.66
CA LEU A 197 -23.97 12.73 9.17
C LEU A 197 -25.50 12.81 8.99
N LYS A 198 -26.03 14.04 9.16
CA LYS A 198 -27.43 14.32 8.84
C LYS A 198 -27.75 13.92 7.39
N LYS A 199 -28.93 13.31 7.20
CA LYS A 199 -29.35 12.76 5.90
C LYS A 199 -29.08 13.68 4.68
N PRO A 200 -29.39 14.99 4.69
CA PRO A 200 -29.08 15.86 3.53
C PRO A 200 -27.58 15.94 3.21
N ILE A 201 -26.73 16.12 4.24
CA ILE A 201 -25.27 16.23 4.08
C ILE A 201 -24.69 14.93 3.54
N ARG A 202 -25.15 13.80 4.06
CA ARG A 202 -24.73 12.46 3.61
C ARG A 202 -25.07 12.23 2.15
N TRP A 203 -26.29 12.54 1.73
CA TRP A 203 -26.70 12.39 0.34
C TRP A 203 -25.98 13.36 -0.59
N SER A 204 -25.75 14.61 -0.19
CA SER A 204 -24.95 15.57 -0.96
C SER A 204 -23.52 15.07 -1.17
N PHE A 205 -22.92 14.47 -0.14
CA PHE A 205 -21.58 13.86 -0.23
C PHE A 205 -21.56 12.69 -1.21
N TYR A 206 -22.52 11.76 -1.16
CA TYR A 206 -22.59 10.66 -2.10
C TYR A 206 -22.80 11.14 -3.53
N PHE A 207 -23.67 12.13 -3.73
CA PHE A 207 -23.92 12.72 -5.03
C PHE A 207 -22.66 13.39 -5.61
N PHE A 208 -21.94 14.10 -4.77
CA PHE A 208 -20.65 14.70 -5.13
C PHE A 208 -19.63 13.63 -5.57
N LEU A 209 -19.50 12.52 -4.85
CA LEU A 209 -18.62 11.43 -5.25
C LEU A 209 -19.02 10.80 -6.59
N VAL A 210 -20.31 10.61 -6.82
CA VAL A 210 -20.84 10.10 -8.09
C VAL A 210 -20.47 11.05 -9.24
N ILE A 211 -20.71 12.37 -9.07
CA ILE A 211 -20.32 13.37 -10.06
C ILE A 211 -18.83 13.33 -10.35
N LEU A 212 -17.98 13.26 -9.31
CA LEU A 212 -16.52 13.15 -9.49
C LEU A 212 -16.15 11.91 -10.31
N ILE A 213 -16.71 10.75 -9.99
CA ILE A 213 -16.41 9.49 -10.71
C ILE A 213 -16.78 9.65 -12.20
N PHE A 214 -17.97 10.18 -12.52
CA PHE A 214 -18.40 10.39 -13.90
C PHE A 214 -17.61 11.49 -14.62
N SER A 215 -17.15 12.51 -13.92
CA SER A 215 -16.34 13.59 -14.52
C SER A 215 -14.92 13.15 -14.91
N PHE A 216 -14.43 12.07 -14.33
CA PHE A 216 -13.08 11.53 -14.55
C PHE A 216 -13.10 10.11 -15.14
N THR A 217 -14.15 9.75 -15.86
CA THR A 217 -14.17 8.51 -16.64
C THR A 217 -13.15 8.63 -17.77
N GLY A 218 -12.07 7.84 -17.69
CA GLY A 218 -11.08 7.70 -18.75
C GLY A 218 -11.56 6.78 -19.88
N GLU A 219 -10.72 6.64 -20.92
CA GLU A 219 -10.92 5.63 -21.95
C GLU A 219 -10.95 4.23 -21.33
N GLN A 220 -11.75 3.34 -21.95
CA GLN A 220 -11.84 1.94 -21.53
C GLN A 220 -10.45 1.30 -21.67
N GLN A 221 -9.80 1.03 -20.54
CA GLN A 221 -8.54 0.33 -20.53
C GLN A 221 -8.79 -1.17 -20.46
N GLU A 222 -8.02 -1.95 -21.22
CA GLU A 222 -8.05 -3.39 -21.13
C GLU A 222 -7.74 -3.84 -19.69
N PHE A 223 -8.41 -4.89 -19.26
CA PHE A 223 -8.28 -5.41 -17.90
C PHE A 223 -6.83 -5.91 -17.71
N ILE A 224 -6.14 -5.37 -16.72
CA ILE A 224 -4.70 -5.59 -16.48
C ILE A 224 -4.29 -7.07 -16.50
N TYR A 225 -5.17 -7.98 -16.08
CA TYR A 225 -4.90 -9.43 -16.08
C TYR A 225 -4.94 -10.10 -17.47
N PHE A 226 -5.33 -9.40 -18.54
CA PHE A 226 -5.25 -9.92 -19.92
C PHE A 226 -3.96 -9.51 -20.63
N GLN A 227 -3.04 -8.82 -19.95
CA GLN A 227 -1.75 -8.39 -20.50
C GLN A 227 -0.57 -9.28 -20.04
N PHE A 228 -0.84 -10.43 -19.43
CA PHE A 228 0.16 -11.41 -19.00
C PHE A 228 0.03 -12.71 -19.79
#